data_6af62e246d93cbff096e57e33b1a4caa
#
_entry.id   6af62e246d93cbff096e57e33b1a4caa
#
_cell.length_a   1.000
_cell.length_b   1.000
_cell.length_c   1.000
_cell.angle_alpha   90.00
_cell.angle_beta   90.00
_cell.angle_gamma   90.00
#
_symmetry.space_group_name_H-M   'P 1'
#
loop_
_entity.id
_entity.type
_entity.pdbx_description
1 polymer ?
#
loop_
_entity_poly.entity_id
_entity_poly.type
_entity_poly.pdbx_seq_one_letter_code
_entity_poly.pdbx_strand_id
1 'polypeptide(L)'
;MNRLYSAPESEASGKAAALFKSIRQAVGKVPNAYLTIGSNAPDLLEQNLQLNAVLGKSSLTAREREAINLAVSEESGCDYCLAAHTPLAVKAGYSEAQTLELRQGFLVDDARIDALVKFVQLLVSARGTLSAQHVSAFKDAGFTDSQIVETIGVVTAILFTNMINRVNDTEIDFAPVKAI
;
A
#
# COMPACT_ATOMS: atom_id res chain seq x y z
N MET A 1 -8.29 -18.54 -7.55
CA MET A 1 -9.79 -18.37 -7.58
C MET A 1 -10.20 -17.62 -6.33
N ASN A 2 -10.92 -16.51 -6.46
CA ASN A 2 -11.35 -15.72 -5.31
C ASN A 2 -12.12 -16.56 -4.29
N ARG A 3 -11.78 -16.42 -3.01
CA ARG A 3 -12.41 -17.14 -1.89
C ARG A 3 -13.58 -16.37 -1.28
N LEU A 4 -13.62 -15.06 -1.45
CA LEU A 4 -14.70 -14.16 -1.00
C LEU A 4 -15.59 -13.79 -2.19
N TYR A 5 -16.84 -13.45 -1.88
CA TYR A 5 -17.75 -12.95 -2.89
C TYR A 5 -17.21 -11.65 -3.52
N SER A 6 -17.33 -11.54 -4.82
CA SER A 6 -16.94 -10.36 -5.60
C SER A 6 -17.91 -10.22 -6.75
N ALA A 7 -18.82 -9.28 -6.67
CA ALA A 7 -19.77 -9.01 -7.74
C ALA A 7 -19.05 -8.41 -8.94
N PRO A 8 -19.42 -8.77 -10.18
CA PRO A 8 -19.05 -7.99 -11.34
C PRO A 8 -19.52 -6.53 -11.18
N GLU A 9 -18.72 -5.58 -11.66
CA GLU A 9 -19.09 -4.16 -11.54
C GLU A 9 -20.48 -3.85 -12.12
N SER A 10 -20.88 -4.55 -13.19
CA SER A 10 -22.19 -4.41 -13.85
C SER A 10 -23.37 -4.86 -12.99
N GLU A 11 -23.14 -5.68 -11.99
CA GLU A 11 -24.17 -6.20 -11.08
C GLU A 11 -24.18 -5.47 -9.73
N ALA A 12 -23.23 -4.56 -9.50
CA ALA A 12 -23.17 -3.78 -8.29
C ALA A 12 -24.40 -2.85 -8.17
N SER A 13 -24.88 -2.66 -6.96
CA SER A 13 -26.02 -1.79 -6.67
C SER A 13 -25.74 -0.88 -5.46
N GLY A 14 -26.58 0.12 -5.27
CA GLY A 14 -26.53 1.01 -4.12
C GLY A 14 -25.18 1.70 -3.97
N LYS A 15 -24.64 1.69 -2.74
CA LYS A 15 -23.37 2.35 -2.37
C LYS A 15 -22.17 1.76 -3.11
N ALA A 16 -22.11 0.44 -3.25
CA ALA A 16 -21.02 -0.23 -3.96
C ALA A 16 -20.91 0.26 -5.41
N ALA A 17 -22.03 0.36 -6.14
CA ALA A 17 -22.07 0.85 -7.52
C ALA A 17 -21.57 2.30 -7.61
N ALA A 18 -21.97 3.18 -6.67
CA ALA A 18 -21.52 4.56 -6.63
C ALA A 18 -20.00 4.67 -6.42
N LEU A 19 -19.46 3.87 -5.49
CA LEU A 19 -18.02 3.81 -5.24
C LEU A 19 -17.24 3.29 -6.45
N PHE A 20 -17.68 2.18 -7.06
CA PHE A 20 -17.04 1.62 -8.26
C PHE A 20 -17.02 2.61 -9.42
N LYS A 21 -18.11 3.32 -9.64
CA LYS A 21 -18.15 4.39 -10.65
C LYS A 21 -17.10 5.47 -10.38
N SER A 22 -16.97 5.93 -9.12
CA SER A 22 -15.98 6.94 -8.74
C SER A 22 -14.54 6.42 -8.90
N ILE A 23 -14.27 5.18 -8.51
CA ILE A 23 -12.96 4.53 -8.67
C ILE A 23 -12.62 4.42 -10.15
N ARG A 24 -13.54 3.95 -11.00
CA ARG A 24 -13.33 3.87 -12.45
C ARG A 24 -13.00 5.23 -13.07
N GLN A 25 -13.68 6.29 -12.66
CA GLN A 25 -13.39 7.65 -13.12
C GLN A 25 -11.98 8.11 -12.72
N ALA A 26 -11.51 7.74 -11.53
CA ALA A 26 -10.22 8.18 -11.02
C ALA A 26 -9.04 7.38 -11.60
N VAL A 27 -9.19 6.06 -11.79
CA VAL A 27 -8.09 5.16 -12.15
C VAL A 27 -8.30 4.36 -13.44
N GLY A 28 -9.42 4.56 -14.14
CA GLY A 28 -9.71 3.93 -15.43
C GLY A 28 -10.35 2.54 -15.35
N LYS A 29 -10.26 1.87 -14.21
CA LYS A 29 -10.86 0.56 -13.92
C LYS A 29 -11.23 0.47 -12.43
N VAL A 30 -11.99 -0.55 -12.06
CA VAL A 30 -12.18 -0.94 -10.66
C VAL A 30 -11.26 -2.14 -10.39
N PRO A 31 -10.19 -1.99 -9.59
CA PRO A 31 -9.30 -3.10 -9.24
C PRO A 31 -10.06 -4.24 -8.53
N ASN A 32 -9.66 -5.50 -8.79
CA ASN A 32 -10.30 -6.67 -8.20
C ASN A 32 -10.35 -6.64 -6.66
N ALA A 33 -9.32 -6.08 -6.02
CA ALA A 33 -9.33 -5.85 -4.57
C ALA A 33 -10.53 -5.00 -4.12
N TYR A 34 -10.80 -3.91 -4.84
CA TYR A 34 -11.91 -3.01 -4.51
C TYR A 34 -13.28 -3.60 -4.87
N LEU A 35 -13.36 -4.43 -5.92
CA LEU A 35 -14.58 -5.21 -6.19
C LEU A 35 -14.90 -6.11 -4.99
N THR A 36 -13.91 -6.85 -4.49
CA THR A 36 -14.09 -7.72 -3.32
C THR A 36 -14.50 -6.94 -2.08
N ILE A 37 -13.77 -5.86 -1.73
CA ILE A 37 -14.08 -5.07 -0.53
C ILE A 37 -15.45 -4.41 -0.65
N GLY A 38 -15.74 -3.76 -1.77
CA GLY A 38 -16.99 -3.02 -1.96
C GLY A 38 -18.21 -3.92 -2.06
N SER A 39 -18.08 -5.15 -2.59
CA SER A 39 -19.17 -6.14 -2.65
C SER A 39 -19.58 -6.65 -1.26
N ASN A 40 -18.65 -6.70 -0.31
CA ASN A 40 -18.89 -7.23 1.02
C ASN A 40 -19.07 -6.14 2.10
N ALA A 41 -18.36 -5.03 1.98
CA ALA A 41 -18.32 -3.96 2.97
C ALA A 41 -18.13 -2.58 2.32
N PRO A 42 -19.14 -2.04 1.63
CA PRO A 42 -19.01 -0.79 0.89
C PRO A 42 -18.66 0.41 1.80
N ASP A 43 -19.14 0.45 3.03
CA ASP A 43 -18.78 1.50 3.98
C ASP A 43 -17.29 1.45 4.34
N LEU A 44 -16.73 0.26 4.50
CA LEU A 44 -15.32 0.08 4.79
C LEU A 44 -14.44 0.44 3.59
N LEU A 45 -14.89 0.14 2.36
CA LEU A 45 -14.21 0.60 1.15
C LEU A 45 -14.17 2.13 1.10
N GLU A 46 -15.30 2.79 1.37
CA GLU A 46 -15.36 4.26 1.39
C GLU A 46 -14.37 4.85 2.40
N GLN A 47 -14.34 4.35 3.64
CA GLN A 47 -13.43 4.82 4.67
C GLN A 47 -11.95 4.58 4.31
N ASN A 48 -11.64 3.44 3.68
CA ASN A 48 -10.28 3.17 3.20
C ASN A 48 -9.87 4.15 2.08
N LEU A 49 -10.76 4.44 1.14
CA LEU A 49 -10.51 5.43 0.10
C LEU A 49 -10.32 6.85 0.69
N GLN A 50 -11.11 7.21 1.70
CA GLN A 50 -10.97 8.50 2.41
C GLN A 50 -9.64 8.58 3.15
N LEU A 51 -9.23 7.51 3.85
CA LEU A 51 -7.92 7.45 4.51
C LEU A 51 -6.79 7.64 3.50
N ASN A 52 -6.82 6.93 2.38
CA ASN A 52 -5.83 7.09 1.31
C ASN A 52 -5.81 8.51 0.74
N ALA A 53 -6.95 9.17 0.61
CA ALA A 53 -7.03 10.55 0.17
C ALA A 53 -6.41 11.54 1.19
N VAL A 54 -6.56 11.29 2.49
CA VAL A 54 -5.90 12.06 3.56
C VAL A 54 -4.39 11.83 3.52
N LEU A 55 -3.95 10.57 3.46
CA LEU A 55 -2.53 10.22 3.36
C LEU A 55 -1.87 10.77 2.08
N GLY A 56 -2.63 10.88 1.00
CA GLY A 56 -2.19 11.53 -0.24
C GLY A 56 -1.84 13.01 -0.08
N LYS A 57 -2.37 13.67 0.97
CA LYS A 57 -2.13 15.08 1.32
C LYS A 57 -1.20 15.25 2.54
N SER A 58 -0.66 14.15 3.06
CA SER A 58 0.28 14.16 4.18
C SER A 58 1.60 14.84 3.83
N SER A 59 2.46 15.02 4.80
CA SER A 59 3.81 15.57 4.59
C SER A 59 4.78 14.57 3.94
N LEU A 60 4.39 13.28 3.84
CA LEU A 60 5.13 12.27 3.09
C LEU A 60 4.96 12.48 1.59
N THR A 61 6.06 12.50 0.86
CA THR A 61 6.05 12.57 -0.61
C THR A 61 5.43 11.33 -1.24
N ALA A 62 5.00 11.40 -2.50
CA ALA A 62 4.54 10.22 -3.24
C ALA A 62 5.62 9.14 -3.28
N ARG A 63 6.89 9.54 -3.42
CA ARG A 63 8.05 8.65 -3.42
C ARG A 63 8.18 7.90 -2.08
N GLU A 64 8.06 8.58 -0.94
CA GLU A 64 8.09 7.95 0.38
C GLU A 64 6.91 6.99 0.58
N ARG A 65 5.70 7.38 0.18
CA ARG A 65 4.53 6.50 0.31
C ARG A 65 4.64 5.23 -0.53
N GLU A 66 5.15 5.32 -1.76
CA GLU A 66 5.31 4.11 -2.59
C GLU A 66 6.46 3.21 -2.08
N ALA A 67 7.51 3.77 -1.50
CA ALA A 67 8.54 2.99 -0.81
C ALA A 67 7.93 2.17 0.35
N ILE A 68 7.08 2.79 1.17
CA ILE A 68 6.33 2.10 2.24
C ILE A 68 5.46 0.99 1.66
N ASN A 69 4.65 1.31 0.64
CA ASN A 69 3.73 0.36 0.03
C ASN A 69 4.45 -0.88 -0.51
N LEU A 70 5.58 -0.72 -1.20
CA LEU A 70 6.35 -1.84 -1.73
C LEU A 70 7.02 -2.66 -0.62
N ALA A 71 7.72 -2.02 0.33
CA ALA A 71 8.40 -2.71 1.41
C ALA A 71 7.43 -3.52 2.29
N VAL A 72 6.28 -2.94 2.65
CA VAL A 72 5.25 -3.60 3.47
C VAL A 72 4.53 -4.70 2.69
N SER A 73 4.28 -4.51 1.39
CA SER A 73 3.63 -5.53 0.56
C SER A 73 4.52 -6.75 0.36
N GLU A 74 5.84 -6.57 0.25
CA GLU A 74 6.81 -7.66 0.20
C GLU A 74 6.86 -8.43 1.53
N GLU A 75 7.03 -7.72 2.65
CA GLU A 75 7.05 -8.30 4.00
C GLU A 75 5.76 -9.09 4.29
N SER A 76 4.63 -8.62 3.76
CA SER A 76 3.33 -9.29 3.88
C SER A 76 3.14 -10.42 2.87
N GLY A 77 3.97 -10.57 1.86
CA GLY A 77 3.82 -11.53 0.77
C GLY A 77 2.57 -11.28 -0.09
N CYS A 78 2.25 -10.02 -0.41
CA CYS A 78 1.07 -9.64 -1.20
C CYS A 78 1.43 -9.36 -2.66
N ASP A 79 1.49 -10.38 -3.51
CA ASP A 79 1.82 -10.25 -4.93
C ASP A 79 0.87 -9.29 -5.66
N TYR A 80 -0.41 -9.30 -5.30
CA TYR A 80 -1.39 -8.37 -5.85
C TYR A 80 -0.98 -6.91 -5.59
N CYS A 81 -0.60 -6.61 -4.36
CA CYS A 81 -0.24 -5.25 -3.96
C CYS A 81 1.10 -4.82 -4.57
N LEU A 82 2.06 -5.75 -4.69
CA LEU A 82 3.30 -5.51 -5.42
C LEU A 82 3.04 -5.14 -6.88
N ALA A 83 2.16 -5.91 -7.55
CA ALA A 83 1.78 -5.62 -8.94
C ALA A 83 1.08 -4.27 -9.10
N ALA A 84 0.24 -3.88 -8.13
CA ALA A 84 -0.45 -2.59 -8.15
C ALA A 84 0.49 -1.40 -7.87
N HIS A 85 1.43 -1.53 -6.93
CA HIS A 85 2.27 -0.43 -6.45
C HIS A 85 3.57 -0.25 -7.22
N THR A 86 4.12 -1.28 -7.87
CA THR A 86 5.35 -1.15 -8.67
C THR A 86 5.23 -0.07 -9.76
N PRO A 87 4.18 -0.03 -10.62
CA PRO A 87 4.05 1.03 -11.60
C PRO A 87 3.84 2.42 -10.99
N LEU A 88 3.21 2.50 -9.80
CA LEU A 88 3.06 3.76 -9.08
C LEU A 88 4.39 4.25 -8.52
N ALA A 89 5.24 3.36 -8.03
CA ALA A 89 6.59 3.67 -7.59
C ALA A 89 7.45 4.18 -8.76
N VAL A 90 7.39 3.54 -9.92
CA VAL A 90 8.07 4.03 -11.13
C VAL A 90 7.57 5.43 -11.50
N LYS A 91 6.27 5.67 -11.47
CA LYS A 91 5.69 7.00 -11.69
C LYS A 91 6.13 8.02 -10.64
N ALA A 92 6.38 7.59 -9.41
CA ALA A 92 6.91 8.43 -8.33
C ALA A 92 8.43 8.70 -8.45
N GLY A 93 9.09 8.16 -9.47
CA GLY A 93 10.49 8.46 -9.81
C GLY A 93 11.50 7.39 -9.42
N TYR A 94 11.07 6.17 -9.10
CA TYR A 94 11.97 5.03 -8.93
C TYR A 94 12.26 4.35 -10.28
N SER A 95 13.48 3.86 -10.47
CA SER A 95 13.78 2.90 -11.54
C SER A 95 13.20 1.51 -11.18
N GLU A 96 13.05 0.64 -12.18
CA GLU A 96 12.66 -0.75 -11.93
C GLU A 96 13.64 -1.47 -10.99
N ALA A 97 14.94 -1.21 -11.09
CA ALA A 97 15.93 -1.77 -10.17
C ALA A 97 15.71 -1.29 -8.74
N GLN A 98 15.46 0.01 -8.55
CA GLN A 98 15.18 0.56 -7.24
C GLN A 98 13.88 0.00 -6.63
N THR A 99 12.86 -0.33 -7.42
CA THR A 99 11.68 -1.00 -6.87
C THR A 99 11.98 -2.38 -6.28
N LEU A 100 12.97 -3.09 -6.82
CA LEU A 100 13.43 -4.36 -6.25
C LEU A 100 14.24 -4.14 -4.96
N GLU A 101 15.09 -3.10 -4.91
CA GLU A 101 15.82 -2.72 -3.69
C GLU A 101 14.84 -2.38 -2.56
N LEU A 102 13.82 -1.56 -2.82
CA LEU A 102 12.78 -1.21 -1.84
C LEU A 102 12.08 -2.45 -1.27
N ARG A 103 11.77 -3.41 -2.11
CA ARG A 103 11.17 -4.69 -1.71
C ARG A 103 12.12 -5.52 -0.84
N GLN A 104 13.42 -5.48 -1.14
CA GLN A 104 14.47 -6.12 -0.35
C GLN A 104 14.81 -5.39 0.97
N GLY A 105 14.21 -4.21 1.21
CA GLY A 105 14.36 -3.46 2.45
C GLY A 105 15.53 -2.49 2.49
N PHE A 106 16.00 -2.03 1.35
CA PHE A 106 17.04 -1.02 1.27
C PHE A 106 16.88 -0.11 0.05
N LEU A 107 17.61 0.99 0.02
CA LEU A 107 17.83 1.81 -1.17
C LEU A 107 19.21 2.46 -1.08
N VAL A 108 20.15 2.02 -1.93
CA VAL A 108 21.56 2.43 -1.86
C VAL A 108 21.75 3.93 -2.08
N ASP A 109 21.01 4.51 -3.02
CA ASP A 109 21.24 5.87 -3.48
C ASP A 109 20.51 6.95 -2.68
N ASP A 110 19.70 6.56 -1.65
CA ASP A 110 18.89 7.51 -0.88
C ASP A 110 18.80 7.05 0.58
N ALA A 111 19.68 7.58 1.42
CA ALA A 111 19.77 7.21 2.84
C ALA A 111 18.47 7.48 3.62
N ARG A 112 17.69 8.49 3.23
CA ARG A 112 16.42 8.80 3.87
C ARG A 112 15.35 7.74 3.55
N ILE A 113 15.26 7.34 2.28
CA ILE A 113 14.35 6.26 1.87
C ILE A 113 14.83 4.90 2.42
N ASP A 114 16.13 4.66 2.46
CA ASP A 114 16.71 3.46 3.07
C ASP A 114 16.31 3.32 4.55
N ALA A 115 16.42 4.40 5.31
CA ALA A 115 15.96 4.42 6.70
C ALA A 115 14.44 4.18 6.82
N LEU A 116 13.64 4.73 5.89
CA LEU A 116 12.19 4.57 5.86
C LEU A 116 11.79 3.09 5.63
N VAL A 117 12.35 2.44 4.61
CA VAL A 117 12.00 1.04 4.30
C VAL A 117 12.42 0.09 5.43
N LYS A 118 13.61 0.30 6.02
CA LYS A 118 14.06 -0.46 7.20
C LYS A 118 13.13 -0.26 8.40
N PHE A 119 12.71 0.98 8.65
CA PHE A 119 11.79 1.29 9.74
C PHE A 119 10.45 0.60 9.56
N VAL A 120 9.83 0.63 8.37
CA VAL A 120 8.51 0.04 8.15
C VAL A 120 8.56 -1.49 8.15
N GLN A 121 9.61 -2.12 7.63
CA GLN A 121 9.78 -3.56 7.74
C GLN A 121 9.91 -4.00 9.20
N LEU A 122 10.73 -3.30 9.99
CA LEU A 122 10.86 -3.56 11.42
C LEU A 122 9.53 -3.32 12.15
N LEU A 123 8.80 -2.25 11.79
CA LEU A 123 7.49 -1.94 12.38
C LEU A 123 6.49 -3.09 12.16
N VAL A 124 6.44 -3.65 10.96
CA VAL A 124 5.54 -4.75 10.62
C VAL A 124 5.97 -6.05 11.28
N SER A 125 7.24 -6.44 11.16
CA SER A 125 7.77 -7.70 11.73
C SER A 125 7.71 -7.71 13.26
N ALA A 126 7.97 -6.58 13.92
CA ALA A 126 7.87 -6.41 15.37
C ALA A 126 6.43 -6.11 15.87
N ARG A 127 5.43 -6.11 14.96
CA ARG A 127 4.02 -5.84 15.30
C ARG A 127 3.83 -4.51 16.04
N GLY A 128 4.56 -3.48 15.63
CA GLY A 128 4.49 -2.14 16.21
C GLY A 128 5.34 -1.92 17.47
N THR A 129 5.96 -2.95 18.02
CA THR A 129 6.77 -2.82 19.25
C THR A 129 8.21 -2.47 18.91
N LEU A 130 8.52 -1.17 18.89
CA LEU A 130 9.86 -0.66 18.61
C LEU A 130 10.53 -0.11 19.88
N SER A 131 11.85 -0.24 19.96
CA SER A 131 12.62 0.40 21.03
C SER A 131 12.74 1.91 20.80
N ALA A 132 12.98 2.66 21.87
CA ALA A 132 13.26 4.10 21.78
C ALA A 132 14.44 4.40 20.83
N GLN A 133 15.43 3.51 20.75
CA GLN A 133 16.57 3.65 19.86
C GLN A 133 16.17 3.59 18.37
N HIS A 134 15.25 2.69 17.98
CA HIS A 134 14.75 2.64 16.61
C HIS A 134 13.99 3.91 16.22
N VAL A 135 13.19 4.45 17.15
CA VAL A 135 12.46 5.70 16.92
C VAL A 135 13.44 6.88 16.82
N SER A 136 14.47 6.93 17.69
CA SER A 136 15.50 7.99 17.61
C SER A 136 16.25 7.91 16.29
N ALA A 137 16.73 6.75 15.87
CA ALA A 137 17.44 6.57 14.61
C ALA A 137 16.59 7.01 13.39
N PHE A 138 15.30 6.78 13.42
CA PHE A 138 14.40 7.23 12.35
C PHE A 138 14.24 8.75 12.34
N LYS A 139 14.20 9.40 13.51
CA LYS A 139 14.25 10.86 13.64
C LYS A 139 15.57 11.45 13.16
N ASP A 140 16.70 10.80 13.49
CA ASP A 140 18.03 11.22 13.07
C ASP A 140 18.19 11.14 11.53
N ALA A 141 17.43 10.24 10.86
CA ALA A 141 17.30 10.21 9.40
C ALA A 141 16.42 11.36 8.83
N GLY A 142 15.95 12.29 9.68
CA GLY A 142 15.23 13.49 9.29
C GLY A 142 13.72 13.36 9.28
N PHE A 143 13.12 12.34 9.91
CA PHE A 143 11.67 12.19 10.03
C PHE A 143 11.14 12.85 11.32
N THR A 144 10.08 13.62 11.19
CA THR A 144 9.40 14.28 12.31
C THR A 144 8.42 13.32 13.01
N ASP A 145 7.97 13.68 14.22
CA ASP A 145 6.90 12.93 14.92
C ASP A 145 5.62 12.82 14.09
N SER A 146 5.26 13.87 13.36
CA SER A 146 4.13 13.85 12.44
C SER A 146 4.33 12.82 11.33
N GLN A 147 5.51 12.77 10.72
CA GLN A 147 5.84 11.81 9.66
C GLN A 147 5.90 10.37 10.18
N ILE A 148 6.28 10.15 11.43
CA ILE A 148 6.16 8.82 12.05
C ILE A 148 4.70 8.37 12.11
N VAL A 149 3.79 9.24 12.56
CA VAL A 149 2.35 8.94 12.63
C VAL A 149 1.77 8.73 11.23
N GLU A 150 2.13 9.57 10.27
CA GLU A 150 1.73 9.43 8.86
C GLU A 150 2.25 8.14 8.23
N THR A 151 3.50 7.75 8.52
CA THR A 151 4.10 6.46 8.11
C THR A 151 3.28 5.29 8.64
N ILE A 152 2.93 5.29 9.93
CA ILE A 152 2.05 4.26 10.53
C ILE A 152 0.68 4.24 9.83
N GLY A 153 0.14 5.40 9.48
CA GLY A 153 -1.10 5.52 8.71
C GLY A 153 -1.01 4.83 7.35
N VAL A 154 0.06 5.06 6.58
CA VAL A 154 0.30 4.40 5.28
C VAL A 154 0.46 2.89 5.46
N VAL A 155 1.27 2.46 6.44
CA VAL A 155 1.44 1.03 6.79
C VAL A 155 0.10 0.38 7.10
N THR A 156 -0.75 1.02 7.89
CA THR A 156 -2.08 0.50 8.25
C THR A 156 -2.98 0.36 7.02
N ALA A 157 -2.99 1.37 6.15
CA ALA A 157 -3.81 1.36 4.93
C ALA A 157 -3.39 0.24 3.96
N ILE A 158 -2.08 0.05 3.74
CA ILE A 158 -1.60 -1.00 2.84
C ILE A 158 -1.76 -2.39 3.46
N LEU A 159 -1.53 -2.57 4.76
CA LEU A 159 -1.75 -3.84 5.45
C LEU A 159 -3.21 -4.31 5.37
N PHE A 160 -4.17 -3.39 5.46
CA PHE A 160 -5.58 -3.72 5.27
C PHE A 160 -5.83 -4.38 3.91
N THR A 161 -5.36 -3.77 2.83
CA THR A 161 -5.52 -4.33 1.48
C THR A 161 -4.68 -5.58 1.26
N ASN A 162 -3.47 -5.66 1.82
CA ASN A 162 -2.63 -6.85 1.77
C ASN A 162 -3.35 -8.06 2.39
N MET A 163 -3.94 -7.89 3.59
CA MET A 163 -4.69 -8.95 4.27
C MET A 163 -5.90 -9.40 3.47
N ILE A 164 -6.70 -8.46 2.95
CA ILE A 164 -7.87 -8.79 2.10
C ILE A 164 -7.42 -9.61 0.89
N ASN A 165 -6.42 -9.15 0.17
CA ASN A 165 -5.97 -9.82 -1.06
C ASN A 165 -5.40 -11.21 -0.79
N ARG A 166 -4.67 -11.40 0.30
CA ARG A 166 -4.11 -12.70 0.68
C ARG A 166 -5.19 -13.68 1.18
N VAL A 167 -6.14 -13.21 1.99
CA VAL A 167 -7.28 -14.03 2.45
C VAL A 167 -8.14 -14.45 1.26
N ASN A 168 -8.42 -13.52 0.36
CA ASN A 168 -9.27 -13.74 -0.81
C ASN A 168 -8.58 -14.53 -1.93
N ASP A 169 -7.25 -14.60 -1.95
CA ASP A 169 -6.50 -15.10 -3.11
C ASP A 169 -6.89 -14.31 -4.37
N THR A 170 -6.85 -12.96 -4.23
CA THR A 170 -7.36 -12.04 -5.25
C THR A 170 -6.60 -12.23 -6.56
N GLU A 171 -7.34 -12.48 -7.64
CA GLU A 171 -6.77 -12.57 -8.98
C GLU A 171 -6.11 -11.23 -9.37
N ILE A 172 -4.83 -11.31 -9.79
CA ILE A 172 -4.04 -10.13 -10.12
C ILE A 172 -4.49 -9.60 -11.48
N ASP A 173 -5.00 -8.38 -11.49
CA ASP A 173 -5.46 -7.64 -12.68
C ASP A 173 -4.52 -6.49 -13.06
N PHE A 174 -3.25 -6.61 -12.67
CA PHE A 174 -2.13 -5.74 -13.02
C PHE A 174 -1.05 -6.52 -13.76
N ALA A 175 -0.11 -5.81 -14.39
CA ALA A 175 1.05 -6.45 -15.00
C ALA A 175 1.87 -7.22 -13.94
N PRO A 176 2.34 -8.44 -14.25
CA PRO A 176 3.16 -9.20 -13.31
C PRO A 176 4.46 -8.46 -12.97
N VAL A 177 4.91 -8.59 -11.74
CA VAL A 177 6.19 -8.03 -11.28
C VAL A 177 7.24 -9.12 -11.15
N LYS A 178 8.51 -8.72 -11.30
CA LYS A 178 9.64 -9.63 -11.15
C LYS A 178 9.71 -10.12 -9.70
N ALA A 179 9.95 -11.42 -9.51
CA ALA A 179 10.28 -11.98 -8.20
C ALA A 179 11.66 -11.51 -7.72
N ILE A 180 11.85 -11.41 -6.40
CA ILE A 180 13.15 -11.17 -5.75
C ILE A 180 13.68 -12.43 -5.10
#